data_9d4156c3b9051d51881c86b7964376fa
#
_entry.id   9d4156c3b9051d51881c86b7964376fa
#
_cell.length_a   1.000
_cell.length_b   1.000
_cell.length_c   1.000
_cell.angle_alpha   90.00
_cell.angle_beta   90.00
_cell.angle_gamma   90.00
#
_symmetry.space_group_name_H-M   'P 1'
#
loop_
_entity.id
_entity.type
_entity.pdbx_description
1 polymer ?
#
loop_
_entity_poly.entity_id
_entity_poly.type
_entity_poly.pdbx_seq_one_letter_code
_entity_poly.pdbx_strand_id
1 'polypeptide(L)'
;IAKLWRQGQHRTSETYQATLSSFRKFREGVDVCFDDIDSEMLISYEYHLRAKELAPNTISFYMKRLRAVYNNAVEDGYVENKNPFKKVFTSSEKTVKRAIPLKFVRKLKDLDLSYSPSKSFARDMFLFSFYTRGMAFVDMAYLQKKNLKDNVLTYRRKKTGQLLSIRWEDCMENIVDQYSSLSSPFLLSIIKEPTGNTRKQYHNALTLINHNLKAIGKELGLTLPL
;
A
#
# COMPACT_ATOMS: atom_id res chain seq x y z
N ILE A 1 10.87 11.57 10.99
CA ILE A 1 9.45 11.52 10.56
C ILE A 1 9.10 12.82 9.85
N ALA A 2 9.22 13.99 10.51
CA ALA A 2 8.89 15.30 9.92
C ALA A 2 9.69 15.62 8.65
N LYS A 3 10.99 15.26 8.58
CA LYS A 3 11.82 15.41 7.36
C LYS A 3 11.24 14.63 6.20
N LEU A 4 10.87 13.37 6.39
CA LEU A 4 10.26 12.52 5.36
C LEU A 4 8.91 13.08 4.88
N TRP A 5 8.12 13.61 5.80
CA TRP A 5 6.84 14.22 5.46
C TRP A 5 7.04 15.45 4.55
N ARG A 6 7.96 16.36 4.92
CA ARG A 6 8.30 17.54 4.11
C ARG A 6 8.87 17.18 2.73
N GLN A 7 9.56 16.05 2.61
CA GLN A 7 10.09 15.52 1.34
C GLN A 7 9.02 14.79 0.49
N GLY A 8 7.74 14.81 0.90
CA GLY A 8 6.66 14.11 0.17
C GLY A 8 6.67 12.59 0.34
N GLN A 9 7.56 12.04 1.17
CA GLN A 9 7.67 10.61 1.46
C GLN A 9 6.64 10.18 2.53
N HIS A 10 5.39 10.56 2.34
CA HIS A 10 4.33 10.40 3.34
C HIS A 10 4.16 8.96 3.81
N ARG A 11 4.16 7.97 2.88
CA ARG A 11 4.00 6.57 3.27
C ARG A 11 5.16 6.07 4.12
N THR A 12 6.37 6.48 3.80
CA THR A 12 7.56 6.14 4.60
C THR A 12 7.45 6.77 5.98
N SER A 13 7.09 8.05 6.07
CA SER A 13 6.86 8.76 7.35
C SER A 13 5.83 8.03 8.21
N GLU A 14 4.69 7.62 7.65
CA GLU A 14 3.65 6.83 8.34
C GLU A 14 4.18 5.51 8.89
N THR A 15 5.04 4.81 8.15
CA THR A 15 5.64 3.55 8.63
C THR A 15 6.56 3.75 9.83
N TYR A 16 7.33 4.83 9.84
CA TYR A 16 8.15 5.20 11.00
C TYR A 16 7.28 5.63 12.19
N GLN A 17 6.20 6.39 11.93
CA GLN A 17 5.26 6.78 12.99
C GLN A 17 4.58 5.56 13.62
N ALA A 18 4.14 4.59 12.83
CA ALA A 18 3.54 3.35 13.32
C ALA A 18 4.54 2.55 14.18
N THR A 19 5.81 2.47 13.74
CA THR A 19 6.87 1.79 14.49
C THR A 19 7.16 2.49 15.81
N LEU A 20 7.31 3.81 15.80
CA LEU A 20 7.51 4.61 17.00
C LEU A 20 6.36 4.44 17.99
N SER A 21 5.12 4.50 17.52
CA SER A 21 3.93 4.30 18.34
C SER A 21 3.89 2.91 18.98
N SER A 22 4.28 1.87 18.23
CA SER A 22 4.36 0.50 18.74
C SER A 22 5.46 0.35 19.81
N PHE A 23 6.64 0.87 19.55
CA PHE A 23 7.77 0.80 20.47
C PHE A 23 7.51 1.62 21.74
N ARG A 24 6.92 2.83 21.60
CA ARG A 24 6.52 3.66 22.74
C ARG A 24 5.51 2.96 23.65
N LYS A 25 4.54 2.22 23.07
CA LYS A 25 3.60 1.41 23.85
C LYS A 25 4.27 0.28 24.63
N PHE A 26 5.26 -0.37 24.03
CA PHE A 26 6.06 -1.39 24.69
C PHE A 26 6.84 -0.80 25.86
N ARG A 27 7.37 0.43 25.71
CA ARG A 27 8.11 1.15 26.74
C ARG A 27 7.20 1.89 27.74
N GLU A 28 5.88 1.72 27.67
CA GLU A 28 4.90 2.41 28.54
C GLU A 28 5.05 3.94 28.52
N GLY A 29 5.54 4.48 27.41
CA GLY A 29 5.78 5.91 27.23
C GLY A 29 7.13 6.42 27.75
N VAL A 30 7.91 5.57 28.42
CA VAL A 30 9.27 5.93 28.89
C VAL A 30 10.19 6.10 27.69
N ASP A 31 10.88 7.21 27.62
CA ASP A 31 11.88 7.49 26.57
C ASP A 31 13.13 6.61 26.74
N VAL A 32 13.94 6.50 25.71
CA VAL A 32 15.13 5.66 25.69
C VAL A 32 16.24 6.34 24.89
N CYS A 33 17.44 6.42 25.48
CA CYS A 33 18.62 6.87 24.75
C CYS A 33 19.10 5.79 23.78
N PHE A 34 19.78 6.19 22.70
CA PHE A 34 20.33 5.23 21.74
C PHE A 34 21.36 4.28 22.38
N ASP A 35 22.09 4.75 23.36
CA ASP A 35 23.08 3.94 24.10
C ASP A 35 22.46 2.82 24.93
N ASP A 36 21.18 2.98 25.33
CA ASP A 36 20.43 2.01 26.12
C ASP A 36 19.73 0.96 25.24
N ILE A 37 19.74 1.16 23.91
CA ILE A 37 19.16 0.19 22.98
C ILE A 37 20.13 -0.97 22.80
N ASP A 38 19.89 -2.05 23.54
CA ASP A 38 20.68 -3.27 23.52
C ASP A 38 19.88 -4.46 22.92
N SER A 39 20.56 -5.61 22.82
CA SER A 39 19.95 -6.82 22.27
C SER A 39 18.85 -7.38 23.19
N GLU A 40 18.95 -7.20 24.50
CA GLU A 40 17.96 -7.72 25.46
C GLU A 40 16.64 -6.97 25.35
N MET A 41 16.70 -5.64 25.29
CA MET A 41 15.51 -4.80 25.05
C MET A 41 14.82 -5.15 23.75
N LEU A 42 15.58 -5.36 22.66
CA LEU A 42 15.00 -5.68 21.36
C LEU A 42 14.41 -7.10 21.31
N ILE A 43 15.03 -8.08 21.98
CA ILE A 43 14.46 -9.42 22.16
C ILE A 43 13.15 -9.32 22.96
N SER A 44 13.14 -8.58 24.06
CA SER A 44 11.93 -8.35 24.87
C SER A 44 10.81 -7.68 24.06
N TYR A 45 11.16 -6.72 23.21
CA TYR A 45 10.18 -6.10 22.30
C TYR A 45 9.68 -7.09 21.25
N GLU A 46 10.52 -7.96 20.70
CA GLU A 46 10.09 -9.02 19.79
C GLU A 46 9.10 -9.97 20.46
N TYR A 47 9.37 -10.43 21.68
CA TYR A 47 8.44 -11.25 22.47
C TYR A 47 7.11 -10.54 22.74
N HIS A 48 7.14 -9.26 23.08
CA HIS A 48 5.94 -8.45 23.25
C HIS A 48 5.08 -8.38 21.95
N LEU A 49 5.72 -8.27 20.78
CA LEU A 49 5.02 -8.28 19.50
C LEU A 49 4.46 -9.66 19.16
N ARG A 50 5.19 -10.75 19.48
CA ARG A 50 4.73 -12.14 19.34
C ARG A 50 3.55 -12.45 20.26
N ALA A 51 3.58 -11.98 21.49
CA ALA A 51 2.49 -12.13 22.45
C ALA A 51 1.19 -11.42 22.00
N LYS A 52 1.30 -10.44 21.10
CA LYS A 52 0.16 -9.81 20.41
C LYS A 52 -0.28 -10.54 19.14
N GLU A 53 0.23 -11.75 18.91
CA GLU A 53 -0.09 -12.59 17.75
C GLU A 53 0.16 -11.89 16.39
N LEU A 54 1.13 -10.96 16.33
CA LEU A 54 1.47 -10.30 15.08
C LEU A 54 2.18 -11.26 14.13
N ALA A 55 1.82 -11.19 12.85
CA ALA A 55 2.48 -11.98 11.82
C ALA A 55 3.99 -11.70 11.76
N PRO A 56 4.85 -12.72 11.51
CA PRO A 56 6.31 -12.57 11.51
C PRO A 56 6.82 -11.43 10.61
N ASN A 57 6.21 -11.26 9.44
CA ASN A 57 6.58 -10.15 8.55
C ASN A 57 6.22 -8.77 9.12
N THR A 58 5.21 -8.66 9.98
CA THR A 58 4.88 -7.43 10.71
C THR A 58 5.91 -7.15 11.80
N ILE A 59 6.34 -8.18 12.53
CA ILE A 59 7.41 -8.07 13.53
C ILE A 59 8.71 -7.62 12.86
N SER A 60 9.11 -8.31 11.78
CA SER A 60 10.27 -7.93 10.99
C SER A 60 10.19 -6.50 10.44
N PHE A 61 8.99 -6.06 10.05
CA PHE A 61 8.79 -4.68 9.60
C PHE A 61 9.12 -3.67 10.69
N TYR A 62 8.66 -3.87 11.93
CA TYR A 62 8.99 -2.98 13.04
C TYR A 62 10.49 -3.02 13.36
N MET A 63 11.08 -4.21 13.44
CA MET A 63 12.52 -4.37 13.72
C MET A 63 13.39 -3.69 12.66
N LYS A 64 13.07 -3.86 11.37
CA LYS A 64 13.78 -3.20 10.26
C LYS A 64 13.72 -1.67 10.34
N ARG A 65 12.58 -1.11 10.75
CA ARG A 65 12.43 0.34 10.90
C ARG A 65 13.22 0.89 12.10
N LEU A 66 13.18 0.19 13.24
CA LEU A 66 14.01 0.56 14.40
C LEU A 66 15.50 0.45 14.06
N ARG A 67 15.90 -0.64 13.38
CA ARG A 67 17.30 -0.80 12.94
C ARG A 67 17.76 0.33 12.04
N ALA A 68 16.89 0.77 11.09
CA ALA A 68 17.24 1.90 10.23
C ALA A 68 17.42 3.21 11.02
N VAL A 69 16.59 3.46 12.05
CA VAL A 69 16.75 4.63 12.92
C VAL A 69 18.03 4.55 13.73
N TYR A 70 18.34 3.39 14.32
CA TYR A 70 19.56 3.16 15.08
C TYR A 70 20.81 3.33 14.21
N ASN A 71 20.82 2.73 13.01
CA ASN A 71 21.96 2.86 12.10
C ASN A 71 22.18 4.31 11.65
N ASN A 72 21.13 5.08 11.41
CA ASN A 72 21.28 6.50 11.13
C ASN A 72 21.89 7.26 12.33
N ALA A 73 21.50 6.91 13.56
CA ALA A 73 22.08 7.51 14.75
C ALA A 73 23.59 7.16 14.91
N VAL A 74 23.99 5.95 14.53
CA VAL A 74 25.40 5.56 14.44
C VAL A 74 26.15 6.35 13.38
N GLU A 75 25.57 6.47 12.16
CA GLU A 75 26.14 7.23 11.04
C GLU A 75 26.28 8.73 11.37
N ASP A 76 25.32 9.28 12.10
CA ASP A 76 25.33 10.68 12.57
C ASP A 76 26.22 10.90 13.83
N GLY A 77 26.85 9.85 14.39
CA GLY A 77 27.77 9.91 15.53
C GLY A 77 27.10 10.07 16.91
N TYR A 78 25.78 9.81 17.00
CA TYR A 78 25.04 9.90 18.27
C TYR A 78 25.24 8.68 19.18
N VAL A 79 25.72 7.56 18.66
CA VAL A 79 25.93 6.31 19.41
C VAL A 79 26.95 5.43 18.70
N GLU A 80 27.72 4.66 19.47
CA GLU A 80 28.61 3.61 18.94
C GLU A 80 27.79 2.36 18.52
N ASN A 81 28.21 1.69 17.45
CA ASN A 81 27.52 0.54 16.96
C ASN A 81 27.74 -0.71 17.81
N LYS A 82 26.80 -1.05 18.67
CA LYS A 82 26.78 -2.26 19.50
C LYS A 82 26.10 -3.47 18.81
N ASN A 83 25.66 -3.35 17.53
CA ASN A 83 24.95 -4.38 16.77
C ASN A 83 23.74 -5.00 17.51
N PRO A 84 22.85 -4.23 18.12
CA PRO A 84 21.80 -4.77 18.99
C PRO A 84 20.76 -5.59 18.22
N PHE A 85 20.63 -5.42 16.90
CA PHE A 85 19.66 -6.12 16.05
C PHE A 85 20.13 -7.50 15.56
N LYS A 86 21.32 -7.98 15.97
CA LYS A 86 21.88 -9.25 15.47
C LYS A 86 21.03 -10.46 15.83
N LYS A 87 20.37 -10.44 16.99
CA LYS A 87 19.62 -11.59 17.54
C LYS A 87 18.11 -11.52 17.32
N VAL A 88 17.57 -10.47 16.69
CA VAL A 88 16.13 -10.31 16.46
C VAL A 88 15.74 -10.61 15.03
N PHE A 89 14.48 -10.96 14.83
CA PHE A 89 13.95 -11.33 13.51
C PHE A 89 13.82 -10.11 12.59
N THR A 90 14.72 -10.02 11.64
CA THR A 90 14.72 -9.00 10.58
C THR A 90 14.65 -9.60 9.18
N SER A 91 14.34 -10.88 9.04
CA SER A 91 14.15 -11.58 7.76
C SER A 91 12.76 -11.34 7.18
N SER A 92 12.42 -12.01 6.11
CA SER A 92 11.08 -12.02 5.54
C SER A 92 10.66 -13.46 5.31
N GLU A 93 9.52 -13.85 5.86
CA GLU A 93 8.90 -15.14 5.56
C GLU A 93 8.15 -15.09 4.23
N LYS A 94 8.15 -16.22 3.53
CA LYS A 94 7.38 -16.37 2.30
C LYS A 94 5.89 -16.32 2.64
N THR A 95 5.16 -15.47 1.93
CA THR A 95 3.71 -15.40 2.05
C THR A 95 3.03 -16.13 0.90
N VAL A 96 1.83 -16.65 1.16
CA VAL A 96 1.00 -17.23 0.10
C VAL A 96 0.65 -16.16 -0.92
N LYS A 97 0.94 -16.42 -2.20
CA LYS A 97 0.58 -15.53 -3.29
C LYS A 97 -0.93 -15.57 -3.51
N ARG A 98 -1.55 -14.41 -3.55
CA ARG A 98 -3.01 -14.25 -3.74
C ARG A 98 -3.38 -14.14 -5.22
N ALA A 99 -2.69 -14.87 -6.08
CA ALA A 99 -3.04 -14.91 -7.50
C ALA A 99 -4.35 -15.72 -7.67
N ILE A 100 -5.31 -15.13 -8.36
CA ILE A 100 -6.56 -15.82 -8.69
C ILE A 100 -6.48 -16.43 -10.10
N PRO A 101 -7.07 -17.61 -10.32
CA PRO A 101 -7.16 -18.19 -11.65
C PRO A 101 -7.99 -17.33 -12.61
N LEU A 102 -7.63 -17.34 -13.90
CA LEU A 102 -8.30 -16.55 -14.93
C LEU A 102 -9.82 -16.82 -15.02
N LYS A 103 -10.24 -18.04 -14.70
CA LYS A 103 -11.68 -18.38 -14.63
C LYS A 103 -12.48 -17.50 -13.66
N PHE A 104 -11.85 -17.07 -12.54
CA PHE A 104 -12.48 -16.15 -11.59
C PHE A 104 -12.47 -14.71 -12.07
N VAL A 105 -11.44 -14.29 -12.82
CA VAL A 105 -11.45 -12.96 -13.47
C VAL A 105 -12.58 -12.86 -14.49
N ARG A 106 -12.83 -13.93 -15.27
CA ARG A 106 -13.97 -14.00 -16.20
C ARG A 106 -15.30 -13.92 -15.46
N LYS A 107 -15.49 -14.74 -14.41
CA LYS A 107 -16.71 -14.68 -13.58
C LYS A 107 -16.91 -13.28 -12.97
N LEU A 108 -15.84 -12.65 -12.52
CA LEU A 108 -15.88 -11.29 -11.97
C LEU A 108 -16.32 -10.26 -13.02
N LYS A 109 -15.83 -10.39 -14.26
CA LYS A 109 -16.23 -9.54 -15.38
C LYS A 109 -17.73 -9.65 -15.68
N ASP A 110 -18.24 -10.87 -15.68
CA ASP A 110 -19.62 -11.18 -16.07
C ASP A 110 -20.63 -11.05 -14.90
N LEU A 111 -20.14 -10.70 -13.70
CA LEU A 111 -20.99 -10.57 -12.51
C LEU A 111 -21.90 -9.34 -12.62
N ASP A 112 -23.21 -9.57 -12.52
CA ASP A 112 -24.16 -8.45 -12.41
C ASP A 112 -24.09 -7.79 -11.04
N LEU A 113 -23.70 -6.53 -11.02
CA LEU A 113 -23.59 -5.68 -9.84
C LEU A 113 -24.41 -4.38 -10.00
N SER A 114 -25.39 -4.37 -10.90
CA SER A 114 -26.24 -3.21 -11.18
C SER A 114 -26.95 -2.69 -9.93
N TYR A 115 -27.25 -3.58 -8.98
CA TYR A 115 -27.87 -3.27 -7.69
C TYR A 115 -26.93 -2.52 -6.71
N SER A 116 -25.63 -2.44 -6.98
CA SER A 116 -24.65 -1.82 -6.08
C SER A 116 -23.55 -1.07 -6.84
N PRO A 117 -23.74 0.24 -7.11
CA PRO A 117 -22.74 1.06 -7.82
C PRO A 117 -21.34 1.02 -7.20
N SER A 118 -21.25 0.91 -5.87
CA SER A 118 -19.95 0.84 -5.19
C SER A 118 -19.22 -0.49 -5.40
N LYS A 119 -19.95 -1.61 -5.48
CA LYS A 119 -19.36 -2.91 -5.84
C LYS A 119 -18.99 -2.95 -7.32
N SER A 120 -19.85 -2.41 -8.19
CA SER A 120 -19.55 -2.27 -9.63
C SER A 120 -18.26 -1.50 -9.84
N PHE A 121 -18.13 -0.33 -9.22
CA PHE A 121 -16.91 0.46 -9.27
C PHE A 121 -15.68 -0.32 -8.77
N ALA A 122 -15.79 -1.05 -7.66
CA ALA A 122 -14.67 -1.83 -7.12
C ALA A 122 -14.25 -2.97 -8.07
N ARG A 123 -15.22 -3.68 -8.68
CA ARG A 123 -15.00 -4.68 -9.72
C ARG A 123 -14.23 -4.08 -10.90
N ASP A 124 -14.68 -2.94 -11.40
CA ASP A 124 -14.14 -2.33 -12.61
C ASP A 124 -12.74 -1.76 -12.36
N MET A 125 -12.46 -1.25 -11.17
CA MET A 125 -11.09 -0.87 -10.77
C MET A 125 -10.16 -2.09 -10.70
N PHE A 126 -10.63 -3.23 -10.22
CA PHE A 126 -9.86 -4.47 -10.25
C PHE A 126 -9.59 -4.92 -11.71
N LEU A 127 -10.61 -4.91 -12.55
CA LEU A 127 -10.47 -5.26 -13.98
C LEU A 127 -9.55 -4.29 -14.72
N PHE A 128 -9.64 -2.99 -14.45
CA PHE A 128 -8.73 -2.00 -15.03
C PHE A 128 -7.28 -2.27 -14.62
N SER A 129 -7.04 -2.59 -13.34
CA SER A 129 -5.71 -3.03 -12.89
C SER A 129 -5.24 -4.27 -13.63
N PHE A 130 -6.11 -5.25 -13.83
CA PHE A 130 -5.80 -6.48 -14.57
C PHE A 130 -5.46 -6.19 -16.05
N TYR A 131 -6.28 -5.41 -16.76
CA TYR A 131 -6.07 -5.04 -18.15
C TYR A 131 -4.78 -4.21 -18.33
N THR A 132 -4.48 -3.34 -17.38
CA THR A 132 -3.24 -2.55 -17.36
C THR A 132 -2.04 -3.31 -16.77
N ARG A 133 -2.06 -4.66 -16.82
CA ARG A 133 -0.95 -5.56 -16.42
C ARG A 133 -0.53 -5.40 -14.95
N GLY A 134 -1.48 -5.18 -14.06
CA GLY A 134 -1.27 -5.05 -12.62
C GLY A 134 -0.84 -3.65 -12.19
N MET A 135 -1.39 -2.62 -12.82
CA MET A 135 -1.20 -1.24 -12.37
C MET A 135 -1.63 -1.10 -10.91
N ALA A 136 -0.76 -0.54 -10.08
CA ALA A 136 -1.07 -0.35 -8.68
C ALA A 136 -2.19 0.69 -8.49
N PHE A 137 -3.06 0.48 -7.51
CA PHE A 137 -4.20 1.38 -7.27
C PHE A 137 -3.78 2.85 -7.05
N VAL A 138 -2.61 3.08 -6.44
CA VAL A 138 -2.07 4.44 -6.31
C VAL A 138 -1.73 5.07 -7.67
N ASP A 139 -1.26 4.28 -8.63
CA ASP A 139 -0.95 4.78 -9.97
C ASP A 139 -2.26 5.07 -10.73
N MET A 140 -3.27 4.19 -10.61
CA MET A 140 -4.61 4.39 -11.18
C MET A 140 -5.27 5.68 -10.65
N ALA A 141 -5.22 5.91 -9.34
CA ALA A 141 -5.87 7.04 -8.70
C ALA A 141 -5.35 8.41 -9.17
N TYR A 142 -4.07 8.47 -9.53
CA TYR A 142 -3.44 9.69 -10.00
C TYR A 142 -3.14 9.70 -11.51
N LEU A 143 -3.69 8.72 -12.24
CA LEU A 143 -3.54 8.65 -13.68
C LEU A 143 -4.31 9.79 -14.35
N GLN A 144 -3.64 10.58 -15.19
CA GLN A 144 -4.23 11.74 -15.84
C GLN A 144 -4.62 11.44 -17.30
N LYS A 145 -5.61 12.14 -17.84
CA LYS A 145 -6.03 12.03 -19.23
C LYS A 145 -4.89 12.22 -20.22
N LYS A 146 -3.97 13.15 -19.93
CA LYS A 146 -2.77 13.39 -20.75
C LYS A 146 -1.78 12.22 -20.82
N ASN A 147 -1.94 11.21 -19.93
CA ASN A 147 -1.14 9.99 -19.97
C ASN A 147 -1.56 9.04 -21.09
N LEU A 148 -2.77 9.20 -21.63
CA LEU A 148 -3.27 8.46 -22.78
C LEU A 148 -3.08 9.33 -24.02
N LYS A 149 -2.28 8.86 -24.98
CA LYS A 149 -2.01 9.53 -26.24
C LYS A 149 -1.73 8.49 -27.33
N ASP A 150 -2.31 8.68 -28.51
CA ASP A 150 -2.09 7.82 -29.68
C ASP A 150 -2.29 6.32 -29.38
N ASN A 151 -3.35 5.99 -28.65
CA ASN A 151 -3.66 4.64 -28.17
C ASN A 151 -2.56 3.97 -27.34
N VAL A 152 -1.76 4.77 -26.65
CA VAL A 152 -0.73 4.31 -25.72
C VAL A 152 -0.89 5.04 -24.38
N LEU A 153 -1.07 4.25 -23.31
CA LEU A 153 -1.08 4.75 -21.95
C LEU A 153 0.35 4.75 -21.41
N THR A 154 0.89 5.93 -21.13
CA THR A 154 2.26 6.10 -20.62
C THR A 154 2.25 6.81 -19.26
N TYR A 155 2.82 6.16 -18.24
CA TYR A 155 2.87 6.72 -16.88
C TYR A 155 4.16 6.34 -16.15
N ARG A 156 4.51 7.12 -15.14
CA ARG A 156 5.58 6.78 -14.21
C ARG A 156 5.02 6.14 -12.95
N ARG A 157 5.50 4.93 -12.65
CA ARG A 157 5.12 4.19 -11.44
C ARG A 157 5.54 4.97 -10.19
N LYS A 158 4.60 5.31 -9.31
CA LYS A 158 4.86 6.10 -8.09
C LYS A 158 5.86 5.45 -7.14
N LYS A 159 5.88 4.11 -7.08
CA LYS A 159 6.76 3.39 -6.17
C LYS A 159 8.23 3.39 -6.61
N THR A 160 8.50 3.30 -7.89
CA THR A 160 9.85 3.06 -8.44
C THR A 160 10.34 4.12 -9.41
N GLY A 161 9.47 5.04 -9.84
CA GLY A 161 9.79 6.03 -10.87
C GLY A 161 9.93 5.46 -12.29
N GLN A 162 9.75 4.15 -12.47
CA GLN A 162 9.86 3.49 -13.77
C GLN A 162 8.79 4.00 -14.73
N LEU A 163 9.18 4.32 -15.95
CA LEU A 163 8.27 4.66 -17.04
C LEU A 163 7.71 3.37 -17.63
N LEU A 164 6.40 3.28 -17.72
CA LEU A 164 5.67 2.15 -18.29
C LEU A 164 4.77 2.65 -19.41
N SER A 165 4.72 1.88 -20.51
CA SER A 165 3.83 2.13 -21.64
C SER A 165 3.00 0.89 -21.89
N ILE A 166 1.69 1.08 -22.06
CA ILE A 166 0.70 0.01 -22.23
C ILE A 166 -0.14 0.38 -23.46
N ARG A 167 -0.29 -0.56 -24.39
CA ARG A 167 -1.22 -0.40 -25.48
C ARG A 167 -2.64 -0.28 -24.92
N TRP A 168 -3.37 0.72 -25.40
CA TRP A 168 -4.76 0.93 -25.02
C TRP A 168 -5.67 -0.04 -25.74
N GLU A 169 -6.66 -0.56 -25.04
CA GLU A 169 -7.61 -1.57 -25.55
C GLU A 169 -9.04 -1.18 -25.18
N ASP A 170 -10.02 -1.62 -25.98
CA ASP A 170 -11.45 -1.30 -25.81
C ASP A 170 -11.98 -1.63 -24.40
N CYS A 171 -11.46 -2.70 -23.78
CA CYS A 171 -11.86 -3.07 -22.42
C CYS A 171 -11.43 -2.05 -21.36
N MET A 172 -10.39 -1.29 -21.61
CA MET A 172 -9.95 -0.18 -20.74
C MET A 172 -10.79 1.07 -21.03
N GLU A 173 -11.05 1.35 -22.32
CA GLU A 173 -11.90 2.47 -22.77
C GLU A 173 -13.28 2.39 -22.14
N ASN A 174 -13.95 1.24 -22.24
CA ASN A 174 -15.28 1.03 -21.67
C ASN A 174 -15.36 1.35 -20.17
N ILE A 175 -14.30 1.05 -19.42
CA ILE A 175 -14.25 1.39 -17.98
C ILE A 175 -14.04 2.90 -17.81
N VAL A 176 -13.16 3.51 -18.59
CA VAL A 176 -12.89 4.95 -18.49
C VAL A 176 -14.13 5.75 -18.87
N ASP A 177 -14.84 5.39 -19.92
CA ASP A 177 -16.09 6.06 -20.36
C ASP A 177 -17.15 6.06 -19.26
N GLN A 178 -17.24 4.96 -18.50
CA GLN A 178 -18.18 4.85 -17.40
C GLN A 178 -17.83 5.74 -16.20
N TYR A 179 -16.53 5.97 -15.95
CA TYR A 179 -16.05 6.61 -14.71
C TYR A 179 -15.28 7.91 -14.92
N SER A 180 -15.05 8.36 -16.15
CA SER A 180 -14.39 9.63 -16.39
C SER A 180 -15.32 10.82 -16.12
N SER A 181 -14.75 11.94 -15.74
CA SER A 181 -15.46 13.21 -15.58
C SER A 181 -14.79 14.28 -16.43
N LEU A 182 -15.57 15.04 -17.20
CA LEU A 182 -15.05 16.12 -18.05
C LEU A 182 -14.32 17.19 -17.25
N SER A 183 -14.77 17.47 -16.02
CA SER A 183 -14.19 18.49 -15.14
C SER A 183 -12.93 18.04 -14.42
N SER A 184 -12.59 16.74 -14.45
CA SER A 184 -11.41 16.20 -13.76
C SER A 184 -10.25 15.98 -14.71
N PRO A 185 -9.00 16.31 -14.33
CA PRO A 185 -7.81 15.96 -15.09
C PRO A 185 -7.48 14.46 -15.02
N PHE A 186 -8.05 13.75 -14.05
CA PHE A 186 -7.79 12.32 -13.85
C PHE A 186 -8.58 11.46 -14.84
N LEU A 187 -7.98 10.36 -15.27
CA LEU A 187 -8.59 9.42 -16.20
C LEU A 187 -9.76 8.64 -15.58
N LEU A 188 -9.63 8.31 -14.30
CA LEU A 188 -10.65 7.62 -13.50
C LEU A 188 -11.10 8.53 -12.34
N SER A 189 -12.40 8.54 -12.01
CA SER A 189 -12.96 9.36 -10.92
C SER A 189 -12.72 8.75 -9.52
N ILE A 190 -11.51 8.23 -9.27
CA ILE A 190 -11.08 7.79 -7.94
C ILE A 190 -10.86 9.00 -7.03
N ILE A 191 -10.23 10.04 -7.58
CA ILE A 191 -10.10 11.36 -6.96
C ILE A 191 -11.12 12.28 -7.65
N LYS A 192 -12.15 12.69 -6.89
CA LYS A 192 -13.27 13.48 -7.40
C LYS A 192 -12.98 14.99 -7.41
N GLU A 193 -12.25 15.46 -6.39
CA GLU A 193 -11.92 16.87 -6.20
C GLU A 193 -10.39 17.07 -6.32
N PRO A 194 -9.89 17.43 -7.52
CA PRO A 194 -8.45 17.59 -7.75
C PRO A 194 -7.78 18.68 -6.89
N THR A 195 -8.52 19.72 -6.53
CA THR A 195 -8.06 20.86 -5.71
C THR A 195 -8.15 20.58 -4.20
N GLY A 196 -8.86 19.51 -3.82
CA GLY A 196 -9.02 19.11 -2.42
C GLY A 196 -7.88 18.23 -1.90
N ASN A 197 -8.07 17.63 -0.74
CA ASN A 197 -7.10 16.68 -0.19
C ASN A 197 -7.15 15.35 -0.95
N THR A 198 -6.42 15.27 -2.06
CA THR A 198 -6.37 14.09 -2.95
C THR A 198 -5.88 12.84 -2.23
N ARG A 199 -4.98 12.99 -1.25
CA ARG A 199 -4.47 11.86 -0.46
C ARG A 199 -5.57 11.23 0.42
N LYS A 200 -6.40 12.04 1.07
CA LYS A 200 -7.55 11.57 1.87
C LYS A 200 -8.56 10.86 0.98
N GLN A 201 -8.87 11.44 -0.19
CA GLN A 201 -9.79 10.83 -1.15
C GLN A 201 -9.26 9.47 -1.63
N TYR A 202 -7.98 9.39 -2.00
CA TYR A 202 -7.31 8.13 -2.36
C TYR A 202 -7.44 7.08 -1.25
N HIS A 203 -7.16 7.42 0.01
CA HIS A 203 -7.25 6.46 1.13
C HIS A 203 -8.68 5.98 1.37
N ASN A 204 -9.65 6.87 1.29
CA ASN A 204 -11.07 6.52 1.44
C ASN A 204 -11.52 5.58 0.30
N ALA A 205 -11.17 5.91 -0.94
CA ALA A 205 -11.47 5.07 -2.11
C ALA A 205 -10.82 3.68 -1.99
N LEU A 206 -9.53 3.62 -1.60
CA LEU A 206 -8.81 2.36 -1.40
C LEU A 206 -9.49 1.47 -0.34
N THR A 207 -9.91 2.07 0.77
CA THR A 207 -10.61 1.34 1.85
C THR A 207 -11.93 0.78 1.37
N LEU A 208 -12.75 1.60 0.68
CA LEU A 208 -14.04 1.19 0.15
C LEU A 208 -13.91 0.10 -0.91
N ILE A 209 -12.98 0.26 -1.86
CA ILE A 209 -12.74 -0.73 -2.92
C ILE A 209 -12.30 -2.07 -2.33
N ASN A 210 -11.35 -2.07 -1.40
CA ASN A 210 -10.89 -3.30 -0.75
C ASN A 210 -12.02 -3.98 0.04
N HIS A 211 -12.90 -3.21 0.70
CA HIS A 211 -14.07 -3.76 1.39
C HIS A 211 -15.02 -4.46 0.41
N ASN A 212 -15.36 -3.78 -0.68
CA ASN A 212 -16.26 -4.32 -1.70
C ASN A 212 -15.66 -5.53 -2.43
N LEU A 213 -14.37 -5.50 -2.78
CA LEU A 213 -13.68 -6.64 -3.40
C LEU A 213 -13.70 -7.88 -2.49
N LYS A 214 -13.52 -7.71 -1.18
CA LYS A 214 -13.66 -8.82 -0.22
C LYS A 214 -15.08 -9.41 -0.23
N ALA A 215 -16.11 -8.56 -0.30
CA ALA A 215 -17.50 -9.01 -0.37
C ALA A 215 -17.75 -9.78 -1.68
N ILE A 216 -17.35 -9.22 -2.82
CA ILE A 216 -17.44 -9.87 -4.13
C ILE A 216 -16.67 -11.20 -4.14
N GLY A 217 -15.47 -11.25 -3.58
CA GLY A 217 -14.69 -12.49 -3.48
C GLY A 217 -15.42 -13.59 -2.74
N LYS A 218 -16.13 -13.26 -1.64
CA LYS A 218 -16.99 -14.20 -0.91
C LYS A 218 -18.16 -14.68 -1.76
N GLU A 219 -18.83 -13.80 -2.49
CA GLU A 219 -19.93 -14.15 -3.40
C GLU A 219 -19.46 -15.10 -4.52
N LEU A 220 -18.23 -14.96 -4.97
CA LEU A 220 -17.61 -15.84 -5.97
C LEU A 220 -17.02 -17.14 -5.39
N GLY A 221 -17.11 -17.36 -4.06
CA GLY A 221 -16.57 -18.53 -3.39
C GLY A 221 -15.03 -18.58 -3.33
N LEU A 222 -14.37 -17.41 -3.33
CA LEU A 222 -12.92 -17.36 -3.19
C LEU A 222 -12.51 -17.61 -1.72
N THR A 223 -11.55 -18.50 -1.53
CA THR A 223 -10.96 -18.80 -0.20
C THR A 223 -10.02 -17.68 0.28
N LEU A 224 -9.41 -16.96 -0.64
CA LEU A 224 -8.56 -15.80 -0.38
C LEU A 224 -9.25 -14.52 -0.88
N PRO A 225 -9.13 -13.40 -0.16
CA PRO A 225 -9.71 -12.14 -0.61
C PRO A 225 -9.05 -11.65 -1.91
N LEU A 226 -9.90 -11.04 -2.76
CA LEU A 226 -9.49 -10.30 -3.96
C LEU A 226 -8.56 -9.13 -3.61
#